data_97e8ceb1435b761122e3afbfc5813e73
#
_entry.id   97e8ceb1435b761122e3afbfc5813e73
#
_cell.length_a   1.000
_cell.length_b   1.000
_cell.length_c   1.000
_cell.angle_alpha   90.00
_cell.angle_beta   90.00
_cell.angle_gamma   90.00
#
_symmetry.space_group_name_H-M   'P 1'
#
loop_
_entity.id
_entity.type
_entity.pdbx_description
1 polymer ?
#
loop_
_entity_poly.entity_id
_entity_poly.type
_entity_poly.pdbx_seq_one_letter_code
_entity_poly.pdbx_strand_id
1 'polypeptide(L)'
;AGRCFGYGVDQAIERGVDLAVITGDSTDHALDVHSPAVGRLAREVRRLADHCPVLMLQGTFSHEPPGTLAIFPLLGGRHPVHVAGRIGQVALMADGTWAPAQGWRFDAVPAGARAVFTCIPTVNKATVAAMVGAADAAEAVGRELAALLSGYAGINGAARAAQVPTIGLGHGTVTG
;
A
#
# COMPACT_ATOMS: atom_id res chain seq x y z
N ALA A 1 -14.28 -6.87 14.55
CA ALA A 1 -13.38 -6.55 13.40
C ALA A 1 -12.99 -7.82 12.63
N GLY A 2 -12.37 -8.84 13.23
CA GLY A 2 -11.85 -10.00 12.48
C GLY A 2 -12.89 -10.83 11.70
N ARG A 3 -14.17 -10.85 12.09
CA ARG A 3 -15.22 -11.53 11.30
C ARG A 3 -15.57 -10.76 10.04
N CYS A 4 -15.63 -9.42 10.11
CA CYS A 4 -15.93 -8.58 8.95
C CYS A 4 -14.81 -8.67 7.91
N PHE A 5 -13.54 -8.69 8.35
CA PHE A 5 -12.41 -8.86 7.44
C PHE A 5 -12.46 -10.24 6.75
N GLY A 6 -12.69 -11.33 7.52
CA GLY A 6 -12.85 -12.66 6.95
C GLY A 6 -14.01 -12.75 5.94
N TYR A 7 -15.14 -12.13 6.21
CA TYR A 7 -16.24 -12.04 5.26
C TYR A 7 -15.83 -11.31 3.96
N GLY A 8 -15.10 -10.19 4.08
CA GLY A 8 -14.55 -9.48 2.90
C GLY A 8 -13.63 -10.37 2.07
N VAL A 9 -12.79 -11.16 2.74
CA VAL A 9 -11.91 -12.14 2.08
C VAL A 9 -12.73 -13.22 1.36
N ASP A 10 -13.77 -13.77 2.00
CA ASP A 10 -14.67 -14.75 1.38
C ASP A 10 -15.29 -14.17 0.10
N GLN A 11 -15.83 -12.94 0.18
CA GLN A 11 -16.42 -12.26 -0.98
C GLN A 11 -15.43 -12.00 -2.10
N ALA A 12 -14.19 -11.65 -1.77
CA ALA A 12 -13.14 -11.45 -2.78
C ALA A 12 -12.82 -12.75 -3.52
N ILE A 13 -12.67 -13.85 -2.78
CA ILE A 13 -12.38 -15.17 -3.34
C ILE A 13 -13.56 -15.68 -4.19
N GLU A 14 -14.80 -15.60 -3.67
CA GLU A 14 -16.01 -16.03 -4.38
C GLU A 14 -16.21 -15.30 -5.70
N ARG A 15 -15.84 -14.01 -5.76
CA ARG A 15 -15.96 -13.18 -6.98
C ARG A 15 -14.78 -13.35 -7.93
N GLY A 16 -13.76 -14.10 -7.57
CA GLY A 16 -12.61 -14.36 -8.42
C GLY A 16 -11.82 -13.08 -8.74
N VAL A 17 -11.54 -12.24 -7.72
CA VAL A 17 -10.80 -10.99 -7.95
C VAL A 17 -9.38 -11.26 -8.41
N ASP A 18 -8.89 -10.45 -9.33
CA ASP A 18 -7.52 -10.55 -9.87
C ASP A 18 -6.44 -10.01 -8.92
N LEU A 19 -6.85 -9.21 -7.95
CA LEU A 19 -5.97 -8.49 -7.03
C LEU A 19 -6.74 -8.10 -5.77
N ALA A 20 -6.08 -8.17 -4.61
CA ALA A 20 -6.59 -7.64 -3.35
C ALA A 20 -5.75 -6.47 -2.85
N VAL A 21 -6.42 -5.41 -2.39
CA VAL A 21 -5.78 -4.24 -1.78
C VAL A 21 -6.31 -4.05 -0.37
N ILE A 22 -5.38 -3.92 0.59
CA ILE A 22 -5.66 -3.59 1.98
C ILE A 22 -5.13 -2.18 2.24
N THR A 23 -6.04 -1.25 2.53
CA THR A 23 -5.75 0.20 2.50
C THR A 23 -5.24 0.78 3.82
N GLY A 24 -4.69 -0.04 4.70
CA GLY A 24 -4.12 0.38 5.99
C GLY A 24 -5.06 0.17 7.18
N ASP A 25 -4.55 0.44 8.36
CA ASP A 25 -5.22 0.23 9.64
C ASP A 25 -5.79 -1.20 9.81
N SER A 26 -5.00 -2.19 9.38
CA SER A 26 -5.34 -3.62 9.51
C SER A 26 -5.31 -4.07 10.97
N THR A 27 -4.66 -3.30 11.83
CA THR A 27 -4.58 -3.49 13.28
C THR A 27 -5.06 -2.24 14.01
N ASP A 28 -5.52 -2.39 15.25
CA ASP A 28 -6.03 -1.29 16.08
C ASP A 28 -4.91 -0.61 16.91
N HIS A 29 -3.83 -1.33 17.11
CA HIS A 29 -2.63 -0.87 17.85
C HIS A 29 -1.46 -1.79 17.51
N ALA A 30 -0.25 -1.45 17.99
CA ALA A 30 0.90 -2.34 17.88
C ALA A 30 0.55 -3.70 18.50
N LEU A 31 0.47 -4.73 17.65
CA LEU A 31 0.12 -6.08 18.08
C LEU A 31 1.38 -6.87 18.42
N ASP A 32 1.33 -7.54 19.57
CA ASP A 32 2.31 -8.55 19.91
C ASP A 32 2.18 -9.75 18.97
N VAL A 33 3.28 -10.34 18.55
CA VAL A 33 3.32 -11.53 17.70
C VAL A 33 2.50 -12.69 18.28
N HIS A 34 2.38 -12.76 19.61
CA HIS A 34 1.56 -13.75 20.30
C HIS A 34 0.05 -13.46 20.27
N SER A 35 -0.36 -12.29 19.78
CA SER A 35 -1.76 -11.92 19.75
C SER A 35 -2.56 -12.84 18.82
N PRO A 36 -3.70 -13.41 19.27
CA PRO A 36 -4.59 -14.17 18.42
C PRO A 36 -5.10 -13.36 17.21
N ALA A 37 -5.12 -12.02 17.30
CA ALA A 37 -5.50 -11.14 16.23
C ALA A 37 -4.49 -11.17 15.09
N VAL A 38 -3.17 -11.18 15.39
CA VAL A 38 -2.11 -11.34 14.37
C VAL A 38 -2.26 -12.66 13.64
N GLY A 39 -2.45 -13.76 14.37
CA GLY A 39 -2.63 -15.07 13.75
C GLY A 39 -3.88 -15.16 12.88
N ARG A 40 -4.96 -14.45 13.23
CA ARG A 40 -6.17 -14.37 12.40
C ARG A 40 -5.91 -13.55 11.14
N LEU A 41 -5.35 -12.35 11.28
CA LEU A 41 -5.03 -11.48 10.16
C LEU A 41 -4.09 -12.19 9.18
N ALA A 42 -3.04 -12.84 9.69
CA ALA A 42 -2.10 -13.61 8.88
C ALA A 42 -2.78 -14.72 8.07
N ARG A 43 -3.72 -15.46 8.69
CA ARG A 43 -4.51 -16.48 7.97
C ARG A 43 -5.34 -15.89 6.84
N GLU A 44 -6.01 -14.77 7.08
CA GLU A 44 -6.87 -14.16 6.05
C GLU A 44 -6.03 -13.54 4.92
N VAL A 45 -4.91 -12.88 5.23
CA VAL A 45 -3.97 -12.40 4.21
C VAL A 45 -3.38 -13.56 3.40
N ARG A 46 -3.05 -14.68 4.07
CA ARG A 46 -2.58 -15.89 3.40
C ARG A 46 -3.63 -16.46 2.45
N ARG A 47 -4.90 -16.52 2.86
CA ARG A 47 -6.01 -16.97 1.99
C ARG A 47 -6.13 -16.11 0.73
N LEU A 48 -6.03 -14.78 0.87
CA LEU A 48 -5.97 -13.88 -0.28
C LEU A 48 -4.76 -14.18 -1.16
N ALA A 49 -3.57 -14.33 -0.56
CA ALA A 49 -2.34 -14.61 -1.29
C ALA A 49 -2.32 -16.01 -1.96
N ASP A 50 -3.14 -16.94 -1.51
CA ASP A 50 -3.36 -18.20 -2.22
C ASP A 50 -4.30 -18.04 -3.43
N HIS A 51 -5.08 -16.94 -3.48
CA HIS A 51 -6.03 -16.64 -4.54
C HIS A 51 -5.48 -15.64 -5.58
N CYS A 52 -4.93 -14.51 -5.14
CA CYS A 52 -4.45 -13.42 -6.00
C CYS A 52 -3.28 -12.65 -5.35
N PRO A 53 -2.52 -11.83 -6.12
CA PRO A 53 -1.55 -10.91 -5.56
C PRO A 53 -2.19 -9.95 -4.55
N VAL A 54 -1.49 -9.64 -3.47
CA VAL A 54 -1.98 -8.77 -2.39
C VAL A 54 -1.09 -7.54 -2.25
N LEU A 55 -1.69 -6.35 -2.21
CA LEU A 55 -1.01 -5.10 -1.87
C LEU A 55 -1.55 -4.58 -0.53
N MET A 56 -0.67 -4.40 0.44
CA MET A 56 -0.99 -3.80 1.73
C MET A 56 -0.37 -2.41 1.82
N LEU A 57 -1.20 -1.40 2.05
CA LEU A 57 -0.73 -0.04 2.35
C LEU A 57 -0.58 0.10 3.86
N GLN A 58 0.50 0.69 4.33
CA GLN A 58 0.66 0.99 5.75
C GLN A 58 -0.30 2.11 6.17
N GLY A 59 -1.01 1.88 7.24
CA GLY A 59 -1.94 2.82 7.84
C GLY A 59 -1.30 3.75 8.88
N THR A 60 -2.11 4.19 9.82
CA THR A 60 -1.73 5.14 10.88
C THR A 60 -0.67 4.52 11.80
N PHE A 61 0.38 5.26 12.15
CA PHE A 61 1.48 4.75 12.98
C PHE A 61 1.08 4.34 14.40
N SER A 62 -0.02 4.89 14.92
CA SER A 62 -0.58 4.44 16.20
C SER A 62 -1.22 3.04 16.11
N HIS A 63 -1.74 2.67 14.94
CA HIS A 63 -2.35 1.38 14.67
C HIS A 63 -1.33 0.40 14.08
N GLU A 64 -0.54 0.87 13.14
CA GLU A 64 0.47 0.10 12.45
C GLU A 64 1.85 0.79 12.56
N PRO A 65 2.57 0.65 13.69
CA PRO A 65 3.94 1.15 13.79
C PRO A 65 4.82 0.67 12.62
N PRO A 66 5.84 1.44 12.23
CA PRO A 66 6.77 1.04 11.18
C PRO A 66 7.32 -0.38 11.40
N GLY A 67 7.23 -1.22 10.36
CA GLY A 67 7.66 -2.61 10.43
C GLY A 67 6.59 -3.63 10.87
N THR A 68 5.44 -3.19 11.40
CA THR A 68 4.34 -4.10 11.80
C THR A 68 3.90 -5.01 10.66
N LEU A 69 3.82 -4.48 9.45
CA LEU A 69 3.37 -5.25 8.28
C LEU A 69 4.48 -6.08 7.62
N ALA A 70 5.74 -5.96 8.05
CA ALA A 70 6.88 -6.60 7.39
C ALA A 70 6.83 -8.15 7.43
N ILE A 71 6.02 -8.74 8.28
CA ILE A 71 5.82 -10.18 8.37
C ILE A 71 4.98 -10.73 7.19
N PHE A 72 4.07 -9.94 6.61
CA PHE A 72 3.11 -10.45 5.63
C PHE A 72 3.74 -10.92 4.31
N PRO A 73 4.76 -10.27 3.75
CA PRO A 73 5.49 -10.82 2.60
C PRO A 73 6.12 -12.19 2.85
N LEU A 74 6.38 -12.54 4.12
CA LEU A 74 7.01 -13.79 4.52
C LEU A 74 6.02 -14.95 4.70
N LEU A 75 4.72 -14.69 4.66
CA LEU A 75 3.71 -15.74 4.88
C LEU A 75 3.73 -16.84 3.82
N GLY A 76 4.34 -16.59 2.67
CA GLY A 76 4.45 -17.52 1.56
C GLY A 76 3.06 -17.96 1.07
N GLY A 77 2.58 -17.40 0.00
CA GLY A 77 1.33 -17.77 -0.68
C GLY A 77 1.63 -18.23 -2.09
N ARG A 78 0.61 -18.62 -2.83
CA ARG A 78 0.73 -18.86 -4.27
C ARG A 78 1.11 -17.58 -5.02
N HIS A 79 0.62 -16.45 -4.52
CA HIS A 79 0.91 -15.10 -5.01
C HIS A 79 1.63 -14.26 -3.95
N PRO A 80 2.47 -13.30 -4.36
CA PRO A 80 3.21 -12.48 -3.41
C PRO A 80 2.33 -11.43 -2.72
N VAL A 81 2.69 -11.13 -1.47
CA VAL A 81 2.18 -9.99 -0.73
C VAL A 81 3.23 -8.87 -0.81
N HIS A 82 2.82 -7.68 -1.24
CA HIS A 82 3.66 -6.48 -1.20
C HIS A 82 3.15 -5.52 -0.12
N VAL A 83 4.08 -4.97 0.67
CA VAL A 83 3.76 -3.96 1.69
C VAL A 83 4.34 -2.62 1.26
N ALA A 84 3.45 -1.65 1.02
CA ALA A 84 3.81 -0.28 0.72
C ALA A 84 3.87 0.55 2.02
N GLY A 85 5.04 0.56 2.67
CA GLY A 85 5.29 1.29 3.92
C GLY A 85 5.95 2.66 3.73
N ARG A 86 6.16 3.10 2.49
CA ARG A 86 6.70 4.41 2.13
C ARG A 86 6.02 4.95 0.87
N ILE A 87 6.08 6.26 0.69
CA ILE A 87 5.58 6.89 -0.54
C ILE A 87 6.40 6.36 -1.72
N GLY A 88 5.71 5.88 -2.75
CA GLY A 88 6.36 5.35 -3.95
C GLY A 88 5.40 4.67 -4.90
N GLN A 89 5.95 4.21 -6.01
CA GLN A 89 5.20 3.42 -6.98
C GLN A 89 5.61 1.95 -6.94
N VAL A 90 4.64 1.09 -7.22
CA VAL A 90 4.84 -0.34 -7.43
C VAL A 90 3.99 -0.79 -8.62
N ALA A 91 4.51 -1.67 -9.44
CA ALA A 91 3.78 -2.28 -10.55
C ALA A 91 3.40 -3.73 -10.22
N LEU A 92 2.18 -4.12 -10.58
CA LEU A 92 1.80 -5.52 -10.70
C LEU A 92 2.21 -5.99 -12.09
N MET A 93 3.04 -7.02 -12.16
CA MET A 93 3.58 -7.55 -13.40
C MET A 93 2.68 -8.65 -14.00
N ALA A 94 2.88 -8.97 -15.28
CA ALA A 94 2.08 -9.97 -16.00
C ALA A 94 2.17 -11.37 -15.38
N ASP A 95 3.29 -11.70 -14.74
CA ASP A 95 3.52 -12.96 -14.02
C ASP A 95 2.93 -12.98 -12.60
N GLY A 96 2.25 -11.90 -12.19
CA GLY A 96 1.67 -11.75 -10.87
C GLY A 96 2.65 -11.28 -9.79
N THR A 97 3.89 -10.96 -10.14
CA THR A 97 4.87 -10.43 -9.18
C THR A 97 4.74 -8.92 -8.98
N TRP A 98 5.36 -8.41 -7.92
CA TRP A 98 5.43 -6.99 -7.62
C TRP A 98 6.80 -6.43 -7.96
N ALA A 99 6.84 -5.35 -8.74
CA ALA A 99 8.05 -4.60 -9.08
C ALA A 99 7.98 -3.20 -8.46
N PRO A 100 8.61 -2.94 -7.31
CA PRO A 100 8.69 -1.60 -6.75
C PRO A 100 9.65 -0.73 -7.56
N ALA A 101 9.35 0.58 -7.65
CA ALA A 101 10.29 1.55 -8.18
C ALA A 101 11.54 1.63 -7.29
N GLN A 102 12.71 1.82 -7.87
CA GLN A 102 13.97 1.99 -7.12
C GLN A 102 13.96 3.28 -6.28
N GLY A 103 13.36 4.35 -6.82
CA GLY A 103 13.09 5.60 -6.11
C GLY A 103 11.62 5.72 -5.69
N TRP A 104 11.14 6.95 -5.61
CA TRP A 104 9.75 7.23 -5.27
C TRP A 104 8.79 7.08 -6.47
N ARG A 105 9.30 7.04 -7.70
CA ARG A 105 8.53 6.81 -8.94
C ARG A 105 9.34 5.98 -9.93
N PHE A 106 8.65 5.46 -10.93
CA PHE A 106 9.28 4.90 -12.11
C PHE A 106 9.77 6.01 -13.06
N ASP A 107 10.88 5.77 -13.73
CA ASP A 107 11.35 6.63 -14.83
C ASP A 107 10.62 6.33 -16.13
N ALA A 108 10.20 5.07 -16.30
CA ALA A 108 9.38 4.59 -17.41
C ALA A 108 8.42 3.51 -16.93
N VAL A 109 7.31 3.30 -17.65
CA VAL A 109 6.36 2.23 -17.35
C VAL A 109 7.08 0.89 -17.48
N PRO A 110 7.10 0.04 -16.45
CA PRO A 110 7.76 -1.26 -16.51
C PRO A 110 7.17 -2.12 -17.63
N ALA A 111 8.02 -2.71 -18.46
CA ALA A 111 7.57 -3.63 -19.52
C ALA A 111 6.86 -4.83 -18.89
N GLY A 112 5.66 -5.14 -19.38
CA GLY A 112 4.81 -6.21 -18.85
C GLY A 112 4.05 -5.84 -17.57
N ALA A 113 3.99 -4.55 -17.19
CA ALA A 113 3.13 -4.12 -16.11
C ALA A 113 1.65 -4.28 -16.50
N ARG A 114 0.86 -4.91 -15.61
CA ARG A 114 -0.60 -5.00 -15.70
C ARG A 114 -1.29 -3.80 -15.05
N ALA A 115 -0.67 -3.21 -14.03
CA ALA A 115 -1.14 -2.02 -13.35
C ALA A 115 0.01 -1.32 -12.64
N VAL A 116 -0.09 0.00 -12.47
CA VAL A 116 0.84 0.82 -11.69
C VAL A 116 0.09 1.44 -10.52
N PHE A 117 0.62 1.23 -9.31
CA PHE A 117 0.07 1.77 -8.07
C PHE A 117 0.95 2.90 -7.57
N THR A 118 0.35 4.04 -7.25
CA THR A 118 0.98 5.13 -6.50
C THR A 118 0.52 5.02 -5.05
N CYS A 119 1.42 4.66 -4.16
CA CYS A 119 1.15 4.38 -2.76
C CYS A 119 1.58 5.57 -1.89
N ILE A 120 0.65 6.10 -1.11
CA ILE A 120 0.83 7.20 -0.17
C ILE A 120 0.36 6.71 1.20
N PRO A 121 1.20 5.99 1.96
CA PRO A 121 0.89 5.60 3.33
C PRO A 121 0.79 6.83 4.23
N THR A 122 0.44 6.63 5.48
CA THR A 122 0.39 7.73 6.47
C THR A 122 1.70 8.52 6.49
N VAL A 123 1.60 9.83 6.32
CA VAL A 123 2.72 10.76 6.43
C VAL A 123 2.83 11.25 7.87
N ASN A 124 3.96 10.99 8.50
CA ASN A 124 4.20 11.44 9.86
C ASN A 124 4.61 12.93 9.88
N LYS A 125 3.71 13.80 10.37
CA LYS A 125 3.98 15.23 10.53
C LYS A 125 5.20 15.50 11.42
N ALA A 126 5.47 14.66 12.42
CA ALA A 126 6.63 14.82 13.30
C ALA A 126 7.96 14.61 12.54
N THR A 127 8.01 13.71 11.58
CA THR A 127 9.20 13.53 10.71
C THR A 127 9.43 14.78 9.87
N VAL A 128 8.38 15.34 9.28
CA VAL A 128 8.49 16.57 8.48
C VAL A 128 8.82 17.78 9.37
N ALA A 129 8.21 17.89 10.55
CA ALA A 129 8.53 18.94 11.51
C ALA A 129 10.00 18.92 11.96
N ALA A 130 10.61 17.77 12.06
CA ALA A 130 12.03 17.64 12.36
C ALA A 130 12.94 18.16 11.24
N MET A 131 12.45 18.16 10.00
CA MET A 131 13.20 18.61 8.81
C MET A 131 13.04 20.12 8.55
N VAL A 132 11.84 20.67 8.76
CA VAL A 132 11.50 22.05 8.35
C VAL A 132 11.06 22.97 9.51
N GLY A 133 10.99 22.45 10.72
CA GLY A 133 10.47 23.16 11.89
C GLY A 133 8.96 22.94 12.12
N ALA A 134 8.55 22.95 13.38
CA ALA A 134 7.19 22.57 13.78
C ALA A 134 6.11 23.56 13.31
N ALA A 135 6.43 24.86 13.24
CA ALA A 135 5.46 25.90 12.86
C ALA A 135 4.97 25.76 11.42
N ASP A 136 5.86 25.37 10.51
CA ASP A 136 5.60 25.30 9.06
C ASP A 136 5.34 23.88 8.56
N ALA A 137 5.37 22.88 9.46
CA ALA A 137 5.33 21.47 9.07
C ALA A 137 4.07 21.10 8.29
N ALA A 138 2.90 21.61 8.64
CA ALA A 138 1.65 21.27 7.97
C ALA A 138 1.61 21.81 6.53
N GLU A 139 2.04 23.07 6.34
CA GLU A 139 2.11 23.68 5.02
C GLU A 139 3.21 23.05 4.16
N ALA A 140 4.37 22.75 4.77
CA ALA A 140 5.45 22.05 4.11
C ALA A 140 5.03 20.65 3.63
N VAL A 141 4.32 19.86 4.47
CA VAL A 141 3.76 18.56 4.08
C VAL A 141 2.82 18.73 2.88
N GLY A 142 1.93 19.72 2.90
CA GLY A 142 1.02 19.99 1.80
C GLY A 142 1.74 20.30 0.50
N ARG A 143 2.74 21.18 0.54
CA ARG A 143 3.56 21.52 -0.64
C ARG A 143 4.34 20.32 -1.19
N GLU A 144 4.98 19.56 -0.31
CA GLU A 144 5.76 18.37 -0.71
C GLU A 144 4.86 17.28 -1.30
N LEU A 145 3.70 17.04 -0.70
CA LEU A 145 2.73 16.08 -1.26
C LEU A 145 2.22 16.55 -2.62
N ALA A 146 1.91 17.84 -2.79
CA ALA A 146 1.47 18.37 -4.08
C ALA A 146 2.56 18.24 -5.15
N ALA A 147 3.83 18.49 -4.81
CA ALA A 147 4.97 18.31 -5.69
C ALA A 147 5.14 16.82 -6.08
N LEU A 148 5.04 15.91 -5.11
CA LEU A 148 5.09 14.46 -5.35
C LEU A 148 3.95 14.00 -6.27
N LEU A 149 2.71 14.40 -5.99
CA LEU A 149 1.54 14.07 -6.80
C LEU A 149 1.68 14.59 -8.23
N SER A 150 2.17 15.82 -8.40
CA SER A 150 2.47 16.38 -9.72
C SER A 150 3.57 15.58 -10.44
N GLY A 151 4.57 15.13 -9.70
CA GLY A 151 5.66 14.30 -10.22
C GLY A 151 5.21 12.93 -10.76
N TYR A 152 4.08 12.38 -10.26
CA TYR A 152 3.51 11.13 -10.79
C TYR A 152 2.70 11.33 -12.08
N ALA A 153 2.29 12.55 -12.42
CA ALA A 153 1.41 12.80 -13.56
C ALA A 153 2.00 12.31 -14.89
N GLY A 154 3.30 12.51 -15.10
CA GLY A 154 4.00 12.10 -16.31
C GLY A 154 3.98 10.57 -16.50
N ILE A 155 4.40 9.82 -15.48
CA ILE A 155 4.43 8.35 -15.56
C ILE A 155 3.03 7.75 -15.62
N ASN A 156 2.07 8.32 -14.90
CA ASN A 156 0.67 7.89 -14.96
C ASN A 156 0.05 8.19 -16.33
N GLY A 157 0.43 9.30 -16.96
CA GLY A 157 0.04 9.62 -18.34
C GLY A 157 0.60 8.61 -19.35
N ALA A 158 1.89 8.28 -19.23
CA ALA A 158 2.54 7.28 -20.07
C ALA A 158 1.91 5.88 -19.89
N ALA A 159 1.60 5.49 -18.64
CA ALA A 159 0.95 4.22 -18.35
C ALA A 159 -0.45 4.15 -19.01
N ARG A 160 -1.25 5.20 -18.88
CA ARG A 160 -2.58 5.27 -19.55
C ARG A 160 -2.48 5.21 -21.07
N ALA A 161 -1.50 5.89 -21.67
CA ALA A 161 -1.25 5.83 -23.11
C ALA A 161 -0.87 4.41 -23.57
N ALA A 162 -0.17 3.65 -22.70
CA ALA A 162 0.15 2.23 -22.89
C ALA A 162 -0.99 1.27 -22.49
N GLN A 163 -2.19 1.79 -22.17
CA GLN A 163 -3.34 1.03 -21.67
C GLN A 163 -3.07 0.25 -20.37
N VAL A 164 -2.11 0.70 -19.57
CA VAL A 164 -1.83 0.17 -18.24
C VAL A 164 -2.60 0.99 -17.20
N PRO A 165 -3.53 0.37 -16.43
CA PRO A 165 -4.27 1.04 -15.38
C PRO A 165 -3.36 1.67 -14.34
N THR A 166 -3.73 2.85 -13.86
CA THR A 166 -3.05 3.53 -12.75
C THR A 166 -3.99 3.71 -11.58
N ILE A 167 -3.55 3.32 -10.39
CA ILE A 167 -4.33 3.33 -9.16
C ILE A 167 -3.60 4.16 -8.10
N GLY A 168 -4.26 5.18 -7.56
CA GLY A 168 -3.78 5.92 -6.39
C GLY A 168 -4.31 5.29 -5.11
N LEU A 169 -3.43 4.98 -4.16
CA LEU A 169 -3.77 4.50 -2.84
C LEU A 169 -3.24 5.49 -1.81
N GLY A 170 -4.11 6.02 -0.98
CA GLY A 170 -3.73 6.93 0.09
C GLY A 170 -4.37 6.52 1.42
N HIS A 171 -3.62 6.68 2.52
CA HIS A 171 -4.14 6.50 3.87
C HIS A 171 -4.02 7.82 4.63
N GLY A 172 -5.13 8.51 4.81
CA GLY A 172 -5.18 9.82 5.46
C GLY A 172 -6.48 10.55 5.18
N THR A 173 -6.62 11.75 5.75
CA THR A 173 -7.77 12.62 5.52
C THR A 173 -7.48 13.55 4.35
N VAL A 174 -8.40 13.63 3.41
CA VAL A 174 -8.38 14.61 2.32
C VAL A 174 -9.40 15.71 2.66
N THR A 175 -8.90 16.94 2.81
CA THR A 175 -9.74 18.13 3.00
C THR A 175 -9.69 18.96 1.71
N GLY A 176 -10.86 19.34 1.22
CA GLY A 176 -11.02 20.24 0.07
C GLY A 176 -11.24 21.67 0.52
#